data_97d4fa38ba3fc0618097bf3fb50ffc5b
#
_entry.id   97d4fa38ba3fc0618097bf3fb50ffc5b
#
_cell.length_a   1.000
_cell.length_b   1.000
_cell.length_c   1.000
_cell.angle_alpha   90.00
_cell.angle_beta   90.00
_cell.angle_gamma   90.00
#
_symmetry.space_group_name_H-M   'P 1'
#
loop_
_entity.id
_entity.type
_entity.pdbx_description
1 polymer ?
#
loop_
_entity_poly.entity_id
_entity_poly.type
_entity_poly.pdbx_seq_one_letter_code
_entity_poly.pdbx_strand_id
1 'polypeptide(L)'
;MRTWLAHAIVAGALALPASASAAPRIVSMNICTDQLLLAIADPTQIMGLSRFSRDARQGLGEKAHQFPILAGGAEDILMLKPDVVAASDFDKRSTRDLLKANGQNLVEFPIPRTLADVREQIRQMGDLAGHPERATAEIARLDAAIAGAKQAAMGRHLRILPLSRRGWVPGRESFVGAILAEAGLASAAGELGISFGGFVSMEEIIKLKPDFLVVSDAGERAEDEGRAFLLHPALEHFYPQWKRIVIPERMTECGGVMLADALNALASELKRVVR
;
A
#
# COMPACT_ATOMS: atom_id res chain seq x y z
N MET A 1 -27.29 37.77 71.31
CA MET A 1 -26.51 37.84 70.02
C MET A 1 -25.88 36.48 69.79
N ARG A 2 -26.44 35.71 68.86
CA ARG A 2 -25.97 34.33 68.52
C ARG A 2 -25.29 34.40 67.16
N THR A 3 -23.98 34.23 67.15
CA THR A 3 -23.15 34.14 65.93
C THR A 3 -23.22 32.72 65.36
N TRP A 4 -23.69 32.57 64.12
CA TRP A 4 -23.70 31.33 63.36
C TRP A 4 -22.40 31.29 62.59
N LEU A 5 -21.54 30.29 62.85
CA LEU A 5 -20.38 29.97 62.07
C LEU A 5 -20.82 29.01 60.92
N ALA A 6 -20.75 29.47 59.69
CA ALA A 6 -21.00 28.66 58.50
C ALA A 6 -19.71 27.88 58.18
N HIS A 7 -19.78 26.54 58.21
CA HIS A 7 -18.71 25.68 57.77
C HIS A 7 -18.87 25.45 56.25
N ALA A 8 -17.90 25.95 55.46
CA ALA A 8 -17.83 25.65 54.05
C ALA A 8 -17.17 24.27 53.86
N ILE A 9 -17.93 23.30 53.34
CA ILE A 9 -17.39 21.99 52.94
C ILE A 9 -16.82 22.17 51.55
N VAL A 10 -15.48 22.11 51.44
CA VAL A 10 -14.77 22.03 50.15
C VAL A 10 -14.79 20.55 49.70
N ALA A 11 -15.67 20.24 48.78
CA ALA A 11 -15.67 18.93 48.12
C ALA A 11 -14.51 18.86 47.11
N GLY A 12 -13.43 18.24 47.51
CA GLY A 12 -12.30 17.92 46.62
C GLY A 12 -12.71 16.82 45.64
N ALA A 13 -12.86 17.17 44.36
CA ALA A 13 -13.04 16.19 43.29
C ALA A 13 -11.76 15.42 43.13
N LEU A 14 -11.71 14.15 43.56
CA LEU A 14 -10.65 13.19 43.20
C LEU A 14 -10.79 12.89 41.71
N ALA A 15 -9.93 13.49 40.89
CA ALA A 15 -9.74 13.08 39.52
C ALA A 15 -9.06 11.69 39.54
N LEU A 16 -9.82 10.63 39.22
CA LEU A 16 -9.29 9.30 38.99
C LEU A 16 -8.38 9.39 37.75
N PRO A 17 -7.12 8.88 37.83
CA PRO A 17 -6.29 8.79 36.65
C PRO A 17 -7.02 7.89 35.63
N ALA A 18 -7.25 8.37 34.40
CA ALA A 18 -7.69 7.55 33.30
C ALA A 18 -6.62 6.48 33.10
N SER A 19 -6.96 5.22 33.32
CA SER A 19 -6.08 4.11 33.04
C SER A 19 -5.76 4.16 31.55
N ALA A 20 -4.54 4.61 31.19
CA ALA A 20 -4.07 4.50 29.82
C ALA A 20 -4.06 2.99 29.49
N SER A 21 -4.97 2.56 28.64
CA SER A 21 -4.94 1.20 28.10
C SER A 21 -3.56 1.00 27.45
N ALA A 22 -2.87 -0.09 27.80
CA ALA A 22 -1.60 -0.39 27.17
C ALA A 22 -1.81 -0.49 25.65
N ALA A 23 -0.91 0.13 24.88
CA ALA A 23 -0.98 0.08 23.43
C ALA A 23 -0.93 -1.38 22.95
N PRO A 24 -1.77 -1.80 22.00
CA PRO A 24 -1.87 -3.17 21.57
C PRO A 24 -0.56 -3.65 20.94
N ARG A 25 -0.20 -4.90 21.21
CA ARG A 25 0.95 -5.58 20.61
C ARG A 25 0.48 -6.27 19.34
N ILE A 26 1.06 -5.92 18.20
CA ILE A 26 0.54 -6.27 16.88
C ILE A 26 1.57 -7.12 16.13
N VAL A 27 1.08 -8.18 15.49
CA VAL A 27 1.82 -9.00 14.53
C VAL A 27 1.25 -8.75 13.14
N SER A 28 2.12 -8.67 12.13
CA SER A 28 1.73 -8.55 10.73
C SER A 28 2.05 -9.83 9.95
N MET A 29 1.09 -10.34 9.15
CA MET A 29 1.23 -11.60 8.41
C MET A 29 1.73 -11.44 6.97
N ASN A 30 1.64 -10.25 6.38
CA ASN A 30 1.97 -10.01 4.97
C ASN A 30 2.59 -8.63 4.76
N ILE A 31 3.18 -8.44 3.57
CA ILE A 31 3.91 -7.21 3.24
C ILE A 31 3.02 -5.96 3.29
N CYS A 32 1.73 -6.07 2.96
CA CYS A 32 0.84 -4.93 2.92
C CYS A 32 0.49 -4.42 4.32
N THR A 33 0.24 -5.34 5.25
CA THR A 33 0.06 -4.99 6.66
C THR A 33 1.38 -4.58 7.33
N ASP A 34 2.55 -5.11 6.88
CA ASP A 34 3.87 -4.63 7.31
C ASP A 34 4.06 -3.14 6.99
N GLN A 35 3.75 -2.74 5.77
CA GLN A 35 3.86 -1.34 5.32
C GLN A 35 3.00 -0.39 6.15
N LEU A 36 1.74 -0.77 6.41
CA LEU A 36 0.81 0.01 7.22
C LEU A 36 1.31 0.11 8.67
N LEU A 37 1.71 -1.03 9.24
CA LEU A 37 2.17 -1.10 10.63
C LEU A 37 3.44 -0.28 10.85
N LEU A 38 4.43 -0.38 9.95
CA LEU A 38 5.67 0.39 10.01
C LEU A 38 5.49 1.90 9.83
N ALA A 39 4.42 2.31 9.17
CA ALA A 39 4.11 3.73 8.97
C ALA A 39 3.35 4.35 10.16
N ILE A 40 2.54 3.55 10.87
CA ILE A 40 1.54 4.07 11.79
C ILE A 40 1.83 3.70 13.24
N ALA A 41 2.22 2.45 13.52
CA ALA A 41 2.42 1.98 14.89
C ALA A 41 3.72 2.49 15.53
N ASP A 42 3.76 2.47 16.85
CA ASP A 42 5.02 2.65 17.58
C ASP A 42 5.88 1.37 17.46
N PRO A 43 7.21 1.51 17.43
CA PRO A 43 8.10 0.35 17.36
C PRO A 43 7.86 -0.68 18.48
N THR A 44 7.45 -0.25 19.66
CA THR A 44 7.17 -1.10 20.81
C THR A 44 5.89 -1.94 20.66
N GLN A 45 5.01 -1.57 19.73
CA GLN A 45 3.79 -2.31 19.42
C GLN A 45 4.04 -3.45 18.42
N ILE A 46 5.12 -3.40 17.64
CA ILE A 46 5.40 -4.33 16.56
C ILE A 46 6.09 -5.57 17.11
N MET A 47 5.35 -6.67 17.25
CA MET A 47 5.86 -7.94 17.76
C MET A 47 6.55 -8.79 16.71
N GLY A 48 6.21 -8.60 15.44
CA GLY A 48 6.79 -9.32 14.32
C GLY A 48 6.19 -8.89 12.99
N LEU A 49 7.02 -9.01 11.96
CA LEU A 49 6.67 -8.71 10.57
C LEU A 49 6.71 -9.98 9.73
N SER A 50 6.06 -9.93 8.57
CA SER A 50 6.09 -11.04 7.64
C SER A 50 7.51 -11.29 7.09
N ARG A 51 7.74 -12.52 6.62
CA ARG A 51 9.02 -12.88 5.97
C ARG A 51 9.36 -12.01 4.76
N PHE A 52 8.35 -11.42 4.13
CA PHE A 52 8.52 -10.57 2.95
C PHE A 52 9.13 -9.21 3.28
N SER A 53 9.05 -8.76 4.52
CA SER A 53 9.61 -7.48 4.97
C SER A 53 11.15 -7.38 4.82
N ARG A 54 11.84 -8.53 4.72
CA ARG A 54 13.30 -8.61 4.50
C ARG A 54 13.70 -8.66 3.03
N ASP A 55 12.74 -8.82 2.12
CA ASP A 55 13.04 -8.78 0.69
C ASP A 55 13.43 -7.36 0.28
N ALA A 56 14.67 -7.20 -0.19
CA ALA A 56 15.20 -5.89 -0.62
C ALA A 56 14.32 -5.21 -1.68
N ARG A 57 13.62 -6.02 -2.51
CA ARG A 57 12.69 -5.52 -3.53
C ARG A 57 11.49 -4.79 -2.93
N GLN A 58 11.11 -5.10 -1.68
CA GLN A 58 9.99 -4.46 -0.99
C GLN A 58 10.32 -3.06 -0.46
N GLY A 59 11.60 -2.70 -0.36
CA GLY A 59 12.03 -1.35 -0.04
C GLY A 59 11.73 -0.89 1.39
N LEU A 60 11.43 -1.81 2.32
CA LEU A 60 11.21 -1.48 3.74
C LEU A 60 12.52 -1.18 4.47
N GLY A 61 13.66 -1.63 3.91
CA GLY A 61 15.00 -1.27 4.34
C GLY A 61 15.28 -1.57 5.81
N GLU A 62 16.11 -0.74 6.41
CA GLU A 62 16.54 -0.84 7.80
C GLU A 62 15.38 -0.80 8.81
N LYS A 63 14.27 -0.14 8.47
CA LYS A 63 13.10 -0.06 9.35
C LYS A 63 12.55 -1.43 9.73
N ALA A 64 12.53 -2.38 8.79
CA ALA A 64 12.05 -3.73 9.05
C ALA A 64 13.06 -4.60 9.81
N HIS A 65 14.36 -4.27 9.71
CA HIS A 65 15.44 -5.10 10.27
C HIS A 65 15.45 -5.16 11.81
N GLN A 66 14.89 -4.19 12.48
CA GLN A 66 14.82 -4.13 13.93
C GLN A 66 13.75 -5.05 14.54
N PHE A 67 12.86 -5.63 13.72
CA PHE A 67 11.75 -6.44 14.21
C PHE A 67 11.96 -7.93 13.94
N PRO A 68 11.39 -8.82 14.78
CA PRO A 68 11.33 -10.27 14.52
C PRO A 68 10.63 -10.57 13.20
N ILE A 69 11.10 -11.59 12.49
CA ILE A 69 10.51 -12.07 11.26
C ILE A 69 9.79 -13.38 11.50
N LEU A 70 8.56 -13.45 11.02
CA LEU A 70 7.72 -14.63 11.12
C LEU A 70 7.98 -15.56 9.92
N ALA A 71 8.07 -16.87 10.18
CA ALA A 71 8.16 -17.86 9.12
C ALA A 71 6.84 -18.04 8.35
N GLY A 72 5.73 -17.55 8.91
CA GLY A 72 4.40 -17.54 8.30
C GLY A 72 3.51 -18.71 8.73
N GLY A 73 3.91 -19.45 9.78
CA GLY A 73 3.07 -20.42 10.49
C GLY A 73 2.23 -19.77 11.58
N ALA A 74 1.15 -20.44 12.00
CA ALA A 74 0.34 -19.97 13.12
C ALA A 74 1.11 -20.12 14.44
N GLU A 75 1.98 -21.11 14.54
CA GLU A 75 2.76 -21.43 15.74
C GLU A 75 3.67 -20.27 16.15
N ASP A 76 4.36 -19.66 15.18
CA ASP A 76 5.23 -18.50 15.42
C ASP A 76 4.44 -17.33 16.03
N ILE A 77 3.24 -17.10 15.51
CA ILE A 77 2.36 -16.03 15.96
C ILE A 77 1.82 -16.32 17.36
N LEU A 78 1.36 -17.56 17.59
CA LEU A 78 0.83 -18.00 18.89
C LEU A 78 1.88 -17.91 20.00
N MET A 79 3.14 -18.20 19.69
CA MET A 79 4.25 -18.08 20.66
C MET A 79 4.50 -16.64 21.10
N LEU A 80 4.29 -15.68 20.24
CA LEU A 80 4.45 -14.24 20.53
C LEU A 80 3.31 -13.69 21.41
N LYS A 81 2.16 -14.38 21.47
CA LYS A 81 0.95 -13.95 22.20
C LYS A 81 0.59 -12.49 21.90
N PRO A 82 0.40 -12.10 20.64
CA PRO A 82 0.02 -10.74 20.30
C PRO A 82 -1.41 -10.43 20.78
N ASP A 83 -1.71 -9.17 20.96
CA ASP A 83 -3.07 -8.72 21.24
C ASP A 83 -3.91 -8.67 19.95
N VAL A 84 -3.24 -8.43 18.81
CA VAL A 84 -3.85 -8.37 17.47
C VAL A 84 -2.94 -8.99 16.41
N VAL A 85 -3.55 -9.68 15.46
CA VAL A 85 -2.91 -10.16 14.24
C VAL A 85 -3.49 -9.43 13.04
N ALA A 86 -2.69 -8.61 12.37
CA ALA A 86 -3.06 -7.96 11.12
C ALA A 86 -2.82 -8.92 9.95
N ALA A 87 -3.87 -9.25 9.21
CA ALA A 87 -3.89 -10.23 8.13
C ALA A 87 -4.64 -9.70 6.91
N SER A 88 -4.62 -10.43 5.81
CA SER A 88 -5.47 -10.18 4.64
C SER A 88 -6.12 -11.47 4.15
N ASP A 89 -7.05 -11.33 3.24
CA ASP A 89 -7.70 -12.46 2.56
C ASP A 89 -6.75 -13.27 1.67
N PHE A 90 -5.57 -12.74 1.33
CA PHE A 90 -4.49 -13.46 0.64
C PHE A 90 -3.66 -14.39 1.54
N ASP A 91 -3.65 -14.15 2.84
CA ASP A 91 -2.91 -14.99 3.74
C ASP A 91 -3.51 -16.40 3.75
N LYS A 92 -2.65 -17.41 3.97
CA LYS A 92 -3.08 -18.81 3.97
C LYS A 92 -4.30 -19.00 4.85
N ARG A 93 -5.40 -19.44 4.24
CA ARG A 93 -6.67 -19.67 4.95
C ARG A 93 -6.50 -20.60 6.15
N SER A 94 -5.76 -21.70 5.99
CA SER A 94 -5.51 -22.64 7.09
C SER A 94 -4.78 -22.00 8.28
N THR A 95 -3.85 -21.07 8.03
CA THR A 95 -3.17 -20.32 9.10
C THR A 95 -4.15 -19.37 9.80
N ARG A 96 -4.96 -18.62 9.05
CA ARG A 96 -5.98 -17.71 9.60
C ARG A 96 -7.04 -18.47 10.41
N ASP A 97 -7.52 -19.60 9.90
CA ASP A 97 -8.53 -20.43 10.58
C ASP A 97 -7.95 -21.01 11.89
N LEU A 98 -6.68 -21.45 11.89
CA LEU A 98 -6.02 -21.96 13.10
C LEU A 98 -5.82 -20.87 14.16
N LEU A 99 -5.43 -19.65 13.76
CA LEU A 99 -5.31 -18.50 14.66
C LEU A 99 -6.67 -18.14 15.29
N LYS A 100 -7.73 -18.06 14.49
CA LYS A 100 -9.10 -17.82 14.96
C LYS A 100 -9.56 -18.92 15.93
N ALA A 101 -9.30 -20.19 15.61
CA ALA A 101 -9.65 -21.32 16.48
C ALA A 101 -8.91 -21.31 17.83
N ASN A 102 -7.74 -20.68 17.90
CA ASN A 102 -6.97 -20.47 19.12
C ASN A 102 -7.27 -19.12 19.81
N GLY A 103 -8.37 -18.45 19.43
CA GLY A 103 -8.84 -17.24 20.11
C GLY A 103 -8.03 -15.97 19.78
N GLN A 104 -7.21 -15.99 18.74
CA GLN A 104 -6.47 -14.77 18.33
C GLN A 104 -7.42 -13.74 17.71
N ASN A 105 -7.24 -12.48 18.10
CA ASN A 105 -7.93 -11.37 17.50
C ASN A 105 -7.30 -11.07 16.13
N LEU A 106 -7.94 -11.58 15.07
CA LEU A 106 -7.49 -11.41 13.70
C LEU A 106 -8.25 -10.25 13.05
N VAL A 107 -7.53 -9.19 12.70
CA VAL A 107 -8.07 -8.04 11.97
C VAL A 107 -7.66 -8.15 10.51
N GLU A 108 -8.67 -8.24 9.64
CA GLU A 108 -8.46 -8.46 8.21
C GLU A 108 -8.43 -7.12 7.45
N PHE A 109 -7.43 -6.96 6.60
CA PHE A 109 -7.24 -5.87 5.65
C PHE A 109 -7.47 -6.43 4.24
N PRO A 110 -8.65 -6.25 3.66
CA PRO A 110 -8.97 -6.79 2.33
C PRO A 110 -8.15 -6.08 1.25
N ILE A 111 -8.07 -6.69 0.04
CA ILE A 111 -7.41 -6.05 -1.09
C ILE A 111 -8.15 -4.77 -1.48
N PRO A 112 -7.48 -3.60 -1.52
CA PRO A 112 -8.13 -2.38 -1.95
C PRO A 112 -8.46 -2.43 -3.44
N ARG A 113 -9.66 -2.01 -3.79
CA ARG A 113 -10.13 -1.90 -5.18
C ARG A 113 -10.27 -0.44 -5.62
N THR A 114 -10.38 0.45 -4.66
CA THR A 114 -10.57 1.88 -4.86
C THR A 114 -9.64 2.69 -3.95
N LEU A 115 -9.46 3.97 -4.23
CA LEU A 115 -8.74 4.87 -3.33
C LEU A 115 -9.49 5.11 -2.01
N ALA A 116 -10.81 4.90 -1.99
CA ALA A 116 -11.57 4.92 -0.75
C ALA A 116 -11.18 3.76 0.16
N ASP A 117 -11.00 2.56 -0.41
CA ASP A 117 -10.55 1.38 0.35
C ASP A 117 -9.13 1.59 0.91
N VAL A 118 -8.24 2.24 0.15
CA VAL A 118 -6.88 2.58 0.64
C VAL A 118 -6.96 3.50 1.87
N ARG A 119 -7.77 4.55 1.80
CA ARG A 119 -7.96 5.47 2.93
C ARG A 119 -8.55 4.74 4.13
N GLU A 120 -9.48 3.82 3.90
CA GLU A 120 -10.08 3.04 4.96
C GLU A 120 -9.08 2.11 5.64
N GLN A 121 -8.23 1.42 4.88
CA GLN A 121 -7.17 0.58 5.46
C GLN A 121 -6.16 1.39 6.30
N ILE A 122 -5.77 2.57 5.82
CA ILE A 122 -4.89 3.46 6.57
C ILE A 122 -5.57 3.89 7.88
N ARG A 123 -6.86 4.23 7.83
CA ARG A 123 -7.66 4.62 9.02
C ARG A 123 -7.79 3.45 9.98
N GLN A 124 -8.16 2.27 9.46
CA GLN A 124 -8.28 1.03 10.25
C GLN A 124 -6.98 0.68 11.00
N MET A 125 -5.82 0.84 10.36
CA MET A 125 -4.53 0.63 11.03
C MET A 125 -4.28 1.72 12.10
N GLY A 126 -4.67 2.97 11.84
CA GLY A 126 -4.57 4.06 12.80
C GLY A 126 -5.37 3.79 14.07
N ASP A 127 -6.61 3.36 13.91
CA ASP A 127 -7.50 3.01 15.02
C ASP A 127 -6.97 1.78 15.78
N LEU A 128 -6.49 0.76 15.03
CA LEU A 128 -5.93 -0.45 15.59
C LEU A 128 -4.68 -0.18 16.44
N ALA A 129 -3.78 0.68 15.95
CA ALA A 129 -2.54 1.03 16.64
C ALA A 129 -2.74 2.14 17.72
N GLY A 130 -3.90 2.78 17.76
CA GLY A 130 -4.17 3.92 18.65
C GLY A 130 -3.49 5.23 18.19
N HIS A 131 -3.23 5.34 16.88
CA HIS A 131 -2.60 6.52 16.26
C HIS A 131 -3.41 7.10 15.10
N PRO A 132 -4.68 7.51 15.33
CA PRO A 132 -5.55 8.06 14.28
C PRO A 132 -4.97 9.34 13.64
N GLU A 133 -4.17 10.10 14.38
CA GLU A 133 -3.47 11.28 13.87
C GLU A 133 -2.43 10.95 12.81
N ARG A 134 -1.69 9.82 12.96
CA ARG A 134 -0.73 9.35 11.95
C ARG A 134 -1.45 8.86 10.71
N ALA A 135 -2.55 8.13 10.89
CA ALA A 135 -3.40 7.71 9.77
C ALA A 135 -3.94 8.92 8.99
N THR A 136 -4.39 9.97 9.70
CA THR A 136 -4.84 11.22 9.08
C THR A 136 -3.72 11.88 8.27
N ALA A 137 -2.49 11.91 8.79
CA ALA A 137 -1.34 12.46 8.10
C ALA A 137 -0.98 11.65 6.84
N GLU A 138 -1.03 10.31 6.90
CA GLU A 138 -0.79 9.45 5.73
C GLU A 138 -1.88 9.60 4.65
N ILE A 139 -3.15 9.74 5.05
CA ILE A 139 -4.25 10.02 4.12
C ILE A 139 -4.05 11.39 3.45
N ALA A 140 -3.67 12.42 4.21
CA ALA A 140 -3.39 13.75 3.65
C ALA A 140 -2.19 13.70 2.66
N ARG A 141 -1.16 12.90 2.95
CA ARG A 141 -0.03 12.65 2.05
C ARG A 141 -0.48 12.00 0.74
N LEU A 142 -1.36 10.99 0.83
CA LEU A 142 -1.95 10.34 -0.34
C LEU A 142 -2.78 11.33 -1.18
N ASP A 143 -3.64 12.12 -0.56
CA ASP A 143 -4.50 13.09 -1.25
C ASP A 143 -3.67 14.19 -1.95
N ALA A 144 -2.60 14.66 -1.31
CA ALA A 144 -1.66 15.59 -1.92
C ALA A 144 -0.94 14.98 -3.13
N ALA A 145 -0.55 13.70 -3.06
CA ALA A 145 0.09 13.00 -4.17
C ALA A 145 -0.87 12.78 -5.35
N ILE A 146 -2.14 12.47 -5.09
CA ILE A 146 -3.21 12.38 -6.11
C ILE A 146 -3.35 13.74 -6.81
N ALA A 147 -3.47 14.83 -6.05
CA ALA A 147 -3.59 16.17 -6.60
C ALA A 147 -2.36 16.55 -7.44
N GLY A 148 -1.15 16.20 -6.98
CA GLY A 148 0.10 16.43 -7.70
C GLY A 148 0.18 15.65 -9.01
N ALA A 149 -0.22 14.38 -9.03
CA ALA A 149 -0.28 13.57 -10.25
C ALA A 149 -1.31 14.14 -11.24
N LYS A 150 -2.49 14.50 -10.76
CA LYS A 150 -3.55 15.13 -11.57
C LYS A 150 -3.08 16.44 -12.20
N GLN A 151 -2.38 17.28 -11.44
CA GLN A 151 -1.82 18.51 -11.97
C GLN A 151 -0.74 18.26 -13.01
N ALA A 152 0.12 17.27 -12.84
CA ALA A 152 1.13 16.88 -13.81
C ALA A 152 0.53 16.37 -15.12
N ALA A 153 -0.64 15.74 -15.07
CA ALA A 153 -1.38 15.24 -16.24
C ALA A 153 -2.29 16.32 -16.90
N MET A 154 -2.56 17.44 -16.21
CA MET A 154 -3.55 18.44 -16.64
C MET A 154 -3.29 18.97 -18.04
N GLY A 155 -4.35 19.05 -18.85
CA GLY A 155 -4.28 19.53 -20.23
C GLY A 155 -3.66 18.54 -21.23
N ARG A 156 -3.41 17.30 -20.81
CA ARG A 156 -2.75 16.25 -21.61
C ARG A 156 -3.67 15.06 -21.74
N HIS A 157 -4.00 14.68 -22.96
CA HIS A 157 -4.80 13.47 -23.25
C HIS A 157 -3.89 12.28 -23.50
N LEU A 158 -3.08 11.93 -22.48
CA LEU A 158 -2.10 10.85 -22.60
C LEU A 158 -2.77 9.48 -22.47
N ARG A 159 -2.48 8.60 -23.42
CA ARG A 159 -2.89 7.20 -23.44
C ARG A 159 -1.76 6.36 -22.83
N ILE A 160 -1.99 5.90 -21.60
CA ILE A 160 -0.99 5.16 -20.81
C ILE A 160 -1.34 3.68 -20.81
N LEU A 161 -0.36 2.82 -21.09
CA LEU A 161 -0.50 1.38 -20.94
C LEU A 161 0.36 0.88 -19.79
N PRO A 162 -0.22 0.51 -18.63
CA PRO A 162 0.51 -0.21 -17.60
C PRO A 162 0.86 -1.60 -18.13
N LEU A 163 2.13 -1.97 -18.05
CA LEU A 163 2.65 -3.21 -18.59
C LEU A 163 3.54 -3.89 -17.56
N SER A 164 3.14 -5.07 -17.15
CA SER A 164 3.87 -5.91 -16.21
C SER A 164 4.51 -7.11 -16.92
N ARG A 165 5.12 -7.96 -16.14
CA ARG A 165 5.81 -9.18 -16.60
C ARG A 165 4.93 -10.02 -17.53
N ARG A 166 5.53 -10.67 -18.53
CA ARG A 166 4.87 -11.53 -19.55
C ARG A 166 3.80 -10.81 -20.37
N GLY A 167 3.79 -9.49 -20.42
CA GLY A 167 2.75 -8.76 -21.14
C GLY A 167 1.44 -8.66 -20.37
N TRP A 168 1.43 -8.83 -19.05
CA TRP A 168 0.26 -8.58 -18.24
C TRP A 168 -0.10 -7.10 -18.21
N VAL A 169 -1.34 -6.77 -18.50
CA VAL A 169 -1.91 -5.43 -18.51
C VAL A 169 -3.05 -5.36 -17.51
N PRO A 170 -2.96 -4.53 -16.46
CA PRO A 170 -4.10 -4.22 -15.60
C PRO A 170 -5.17 -3.50 -16.41
N GLY A 171 -6.39 -3.96 -16.31
CA GLY A 171 -7.50 -3.40 -17.06
C GLY A 171 -8.03 -2.09 -16.51
N ARG A 172 -8.93 -1.48 -17.24
CA ARG A 172 -9.56 -0.21 -16.89
C ARG A 172 -10.31 -0.25 -15.54
N GLU A 173 -10.90 -1.39 -15.19
CA GLU A 173 -11.68 -1.61 -13.97
C GLU A 173 -10.84 -2.23 -12.84
N SER A 174 -9.52 -2.31 -13.04
CA SER A 174 -8.57 -2.72 -11.99
C SER A 174 -8.26 -1.56 -11.05
N PHE A 175 -7.62 -1.88 -9.92
CA PHE A 175 -7.12 -0.86 -8.99
C PHE A 175 -6.14 0.12 -9.67
N VAL A 176 -5.23 -0.38 -10.52
CA VAL A 176 -4.29 0.46 -11.28
C VAL A 176 -5.05 1.36 -12.26
N GLY A 177 -6.10 0.84 -12.90
CA GLY A 177 -6.99 1.63 -13.75
C GLY A 177 -7.67 2.77 -12.98
N ALA A 178 -8.15 2.51 -11.76
CA ALA A 178 -8.74 3.52 -10.88
C ALA A 178 -7.72 4.61 -10.49
N ILE A 179 -6.47 4.24 -10.18
CA ILE A 179 -5.39 5.19 -9.87
C ILE A 179 -5.09 6.10 -11.08
N LEU A 180 -4.97 5.53 -12.27
CA LEU A 180 -4.73 6.31 -13.49
C LEU A 180 -5.88 7.28 -13.77
N ALA A 181 -7.13 6.84 -13.63
CA ALA A 181 -8.30 7.68 -13.81
C ALA A 181 -8.33 8.86 -12.82
N GLU A 182 -8.01 8.62 -11.54
CA GLU A 182 -7.89 9.69 -10.54
C GLU A 182 -6.75 10.65 -10.85
N ALA A 183 -5.66 10.18 -11.43
CA ALA A 183 -4.58 11.03 -11.93
C ALA A 183 -4.94 11.80 -13.21
N GLY A 184 -6.14 11.60 -13.77
CA GLY A 184 -6.58 12.24 -15.00
C GLY A 184 -5.94 11.65 -16.27
N LEU A 185 -5.50 10.40 -16.22
CA LEU A 185 -4.86 9.68 -17.32
C LEU A 185 -5.80 8.63 -17.91
N ALA A 186 -5.72 8.44 -19.23
CA ALA A 186 -6.48 7.41 -19.91
C ALA A 186 -5.71 6.08 -19.96
N SER A 187 -6.30 5.01 -19.43
CA SER A 187 -5.74 3.66 -19.60
C SER A 187 -6.07 3.14 -21.01
N ALA A 188 -5.02 2.90 -21.81
CA ALA A 188 -5.13 2.32 -23.14
C ALA A 188 -5.61 0.84 -23.12
N ALA A 189 -5.60 0.17 -21.97
CA ALA A 189 -6.10 -1.19 -21.80
C ALA A 189 -7.57 -1.33 -22.22
N GLY A 190 -8.37 -0.27 -22.04
CA GLY A 190 -9.77 -0.26 -22.46
C GLY A 190 -9.97 -0.44 -23.96
N GLU A 191 -9.04 0.03 -24.78
CA GLU A 191 -9.06 -0.11 -26.26
C GLU A 191 -8.79 -1.55 -26.72
N LEU A 192 -8.17 -2.37 -25.85
CA LEU A 192 -7.96 -3.80 -26.04
C LEU A 192 -9.12 -4.66 -25.50
N GLY A 193 -10.18 -4.03 -24.99
CA GLY A 193 -11.29 -4.73 -24.35
C GLY A 193 -10.96 -5.35 -23.00
N ILE A 194 -9.85 -4.95 -22.38
CA ILE A 194 -9.40 -5.48 -21.10
C ILE A 194 -10.05 -4.70 -19.96
N SER A 195 -11.03 -5.30 -19.28
CA SER A 195 -11.76 -4.69 -18.15
C SER A 195 -10.98 -4.82 -16.85
N PHE A 196 -10.64 -6.04 -16.41
CA PHE A 196 -9.96 -6.27 -15.13
C PHE A 196 -8.45 -6.47 -15.28
N GLY A 197 -8.04 -7.30 -16.24
CA GLY A 197 -6.65 -7.58 -16.58
C GLY A 197 -6.56 -8.69 -17.62
N GLY A 198 -5.43 -8.71 -18.33
CA GLY A 198 -5.20 -9.68 -19.38
C GLY A 198 -3.77 -9.66 -19.87
N PHE A 199 -3.41 -10.71 -20.62
CA PHE A 199 -2.12 -10.76 -21.31
C PHE A 199 -2.27 -10.20 -22.71
N VAL A 200 -1.29 -9.41 -23.13
CA VAL A 200 -1.20 -8.85 -24.48
C VAL A 200 0.09 -9.27 -25.14
N SER A 201 0.02 -9.49 -26.44
CA SER A 201 1.18 -9.76 -27.25
C SER A 201 1.97 -8.48 -27.55
N MET A 202 3.23 -8.66 -27.97
CA MET A 202 4.06 -7.54 -28.40
C MET A 202 3.44 -6.80 -29.60
N GLU A 203 2.85 -7.55 -30.52
CA GLU A 203 2.20 -7.02 -31.71
C GLU A 203 0.98 -6.17 -31.37
N GLU A 204 0.18 -6.57 -30.38
CA GLU A 204 -0.96 -5.78 -29.90
C GLU A 204 -0.51 -4.47 -29.26
N ILE A 205 0.56 -4.48 -28.47
CA ILE A 205 1.13 -3.26 -27.88
C ILE A 205 1.61 -2.29 -28.98
N ILE A 206 2.36 -2.81 -29.96
CA ILE A 206 2.90 -2.02 -31.06
C ILE A 206 1.75 -1.46 -31.93
N LYS A 207 0.71 -2.23 -32.17
CA LYS A 207 -0.49 -1.81 -32.94
C LYS A 207 -1.32 -0.77 -32.18
N LEU A 208 -1.47 -0.94 -30.86
CA LEU A 208 -2.23 -0.03 -29.98
C LEU A 208 -1.60 1.37 -29.93
N LYS A 209 -0.26 1.46 -29.99
CA LYS A 209 0.50 2.70 -29.96
C LYS A 209 0.11 3.60 -28.78
N PRO A 210 0.16 3.12 -27.52
CA PRO A 210 0.01 4.04 -26.39
C PRO A 210 1.11 5.11 -26.41
N ASP A 211 0.85 6.28 -25.83
CA ASP A 211 1.84 7.36 -25.77
C ASP A 211 3.03 6.97 -24.90
N PHE A 212 2.73 6.34 -23.75
CA PHE A 212 3.72 5.85 -22.79
C PHE A 212 3.35 4.48 -22.23
N LEU A 213 4.37 3.69 -21.92
CA LEU A 213 4.22 2.52 -21.06
C LEU A 213 4.52 2.90 -19.62
N VAL A 214 3.71 2.41 -18.67
CA VAL A 214 4.09 2.39 -17.26
C VAL A 214 4.60 0.99 -16.96
N VAL A 215 5.86 0.91 -16.56
CA VAL A 215 6.54 -0.36 -16.29
C VAL A 215 7.08 -0.35 -14.86
N SER A 216 7.15 -1.53 -14.24
CA SER A 216 7.94 -1.71 -13.03
C SER A 216 9.42 -1.62 -13.39
N ASP A 217 10.27 -1.33 -12.40
CA ASP A 217 11.71 -1.36 -12.58
C ASP A 217 12.13 -2.74 -13.13
N ALA A 218 12.49 -2.76 -14.40
CA ALA A 218 12.83 -4.02 -15.09
C ALA A 218 14.25 -4.50 -14.74
N GLY A 219 15.07 -3.62 -14.10
CA GLY A 219 16.50 -3.88 -13.93
C GLY A 219 17.23 -3.98 -15.28
N GLU A 220 18.56 -4.07 -15.24
CA GLU A 220 19.38 -4.21 -16.45
C GLU A 220 19.39 -5.65 -17.01
N ARG A 221 18.93 -6.64 -16.24
CA ARG A 221 18.93 -8.06 -16.60
C ARG A 221 17.59 -8.70 -16.34
N ALA A 222 17.18 -9.57 -17.27
CA ALA A 222 16.05 -10.44 -17.07
C ALA A 222 16.42 -11.54 -16.06
N GLU A 223 15.80 -11.52 -14.89
CA GLU A 223 15.94 -12.60 -13.90
C GLU A 223 15.18 -13.86 -14.34
N ASP A 224 14.17 -13.69 -15.20
CA ASP A 224 13.35 -14.77 -15.75
C ASP A 224 12.67 -14.34 -17.07
N GLU A 225 11.99 -15.29 -17.72
CA GLU A 225 11.25 -15.06 -18.97
C GLU A 225 10.17 -13.97 -18.86
N GLY A 226 9.60 -13.79 -17.67
CA GLY A 226 8.58 -12.77 -17.46
C GLY A 226 9.13 -11.35 -17.58
N ARG A 227 10.35 -11.11 -17.07
CA ARG A 227 11.08 -9.85 -17.25
C ARG A 227 11.66 -9.71 -18.64
N ALA A 228 12.05 -10.82 -19.30
CA ALA A 228 12.55 -10.80 -20.66
C ALA A 228 11.56 -10.13 -21.64
N PHE A 229 10.25 -10.22 -21.39
CA PHE A 229 9.25 -9.53 -22.18
C PHE A 229 9.44 -8.00 -22.18
N LEU A 230 9.71 -7.40 -21.01
CA LEU A 230 9.91 -5.96 -20.86
C LEU A 230 11.25 -5.46 -21.45
N LEU A 231 12.22 -6.37 -21.58
CA LEU A 231 13.55 -6.11 -22.18
C LEU A 231 13.64 -6.52 -23.64
N HIS A 232 12.53 -6.94 -24.24
CA HIS A 232 12.53 -7.40 -25.63
C HIS A 232 12.98 -6.28 -26.58
N PRO A 233 13.89 -6.52 -27.55
CA PRO A 233 14.42 -5.49 -28.45
C PRO A 233 13.34 -4.73 -29.24
N ALA A 234 12.25 -5.39 -29.62
CA ALA A 234 11.13 -4.73 -30.29
C ALA A 234 10.47 -3.69 -29.35
N LEU A 235 10.30 -4.02 -28.06
CA LEU A 235 9.72 -3.08 -27.11
C LEU A 235 10.65 -1.89 -26.88
N GLU A 236 11.97 -2.12 -26.82
CA GLU A 236 12.96 -1.05 -26.70
C GLU A 236 12.97 -0.14 -27.94
N HIS A 237 12.80 -0.70 -29.12
CA HIS A 237 12.75 0.07 -30.38
C HIS A 237 11.55 1.01 -30.44
N PHE A 238 10.34 0.53 -30.10
CA PHE A 238 9.10 1.33 -30.18
C PHE A 238 8.86 2.17 -28.91
N TYR A 239 9.33 1.70 -27.77
CA TYR A 239 9.20 2.34 -26.45
C TYR A 239 10.56 2.43 -25.76
N PRO A 240 11.46 3.29 -26.24
CA PRO A 240 12.73 3.56 -25.58
C PRO A 240 12.48 4.21 -24.19
N GLN A 241 13.54 4.34 -23.39
CA GLN A 241 13.43 4.81 -21.99
C GLN A 241 12.64 6.12 -21.83
N TRP A 242 12.73 7.05 -22.80
CA TRP A 242 11.98 8.31 -22.73
C TRP A 242 10.47 8.15 -22.97
N LYS A 243 10.01 6.99 -23.48
CA LYS A 243 8.60 6.60 -23.59
C LYS A 243 8.15 5.65 -22.48
N ARG A 244 8.99 5.40 -21.49
CA ARG A 244 8.66 4.57 -20.34
C ARG A 244 8.60 5.40 -19.07
N ILE A 245 7.53 5.26 -18.34
CA ILE A 245 7.33 5.76 -16.99
C ILE A 245 7.63 4.60 -16.06
N VAL A 246 8.65 4.74 -15.22
CA VAL A 246 9.09 3.67 -14.33
C VAL A 246 8.53 3.91 -12.94
N ILE A 247 7.69 2.98 -12.46
CA ILE A 247 7.15 2.97 -11.10
C ILE A 247 7.48 1.62 -10.48
N PRO A 248 8.33 1.58 -9.44
CA PRO A 248 8.67 0.34 -8.76
C PRO A 248 7.44 -0.42 -8.28
N GLU A 249 7.39 -1.74 -8.57
CA GLU A 249 6.24 -2.60 -8.26
C GLU A 249 5.85 -2.55 -6.77
N ARG A 250 6.84 -2.51 -5.86
CA ARG A 250 6.61 -2.39 -4.42
C ARG A 250 5.73 -1.22 -4.00
N MET A 251 5.67 -0.15 -4.80
CA MET A 251 4.89 1.05 -4.50
C MET A 251 3.40 0.88 -4.86
N THR A 252 3.06 -0.08 -5.72
CA THR A 252 1.71 -0.30 -6.23
C THR A 252 1.12 -1.65 -5.84
N GLU A 253 1.93 -2.58 -5.34
CA GLU A 253 1.52 -3.94 -5.00
C GLU A 253 0.42 -3.96 -3.93
N CYS A 254 0.58 -3.15 -2.89
CA CYS A 254 -0.33 -3.16 -1.73
C CYS A 254 -1.42 -2.10 -1.76
N GLY A 255 -1.25 -1.04 -2.54
CA GLY A 255 -2.19 0.10 -2.50
C GLY A 255 -2.29 0.80 -1.14
N GLY A 256 -1.31 0.60 -0.23
CA GLY A 256 -1.28 1.19 1.09
C GLY A 256 -0.55 2.54 1.12
N VAL A 257 0.20 2.78 2.19
CA VAL A 257 0.93 4.06 2.40
C VAL A 257 1.96 4.37 1.32
N MET A 258 2.54 3.35 0.65
CA MET A 258 3.49 3.56 -0.45
C MET A 258 2.84 4.07 -1.75
N LEU A 259 1.51 4.05 -1.86
CA LEU A 259 0.82 4.55 -3.04
C LEU A 259 1.05 6.06 -3.26
N ALA A 260 1.22 6.83 -2.19
CA ALA A 260 1.58 8.24 -2.30
C ALA A 260 2.95 8.42 -2.98
N ASP A 261 3.91 7.53 -2.70
CA ASP A 261 5.23 7.56 -3.34
C ASP A 261 5.13 7.17 -4.82
N ALA A 262 4.29 6.18 -5.17
CA ALA A 262 4.00 5.82 -6.56
C ALA A 262 3.41 6.99 -7.36
N LEU A 263 2.45 7.71 -6.78
CA LEU A 263 1.82 8.87 -7.42
C LEU A 263 2.78 10.06 -7.57
N ASN A 264 3.65 10.28 -6.58
CA ASN A 264 4.70 11.30 -6.68
C ASN A 264 5.74 10.93 -7.75
N ALA A 265 6.11 9.64 -7.85
CA ALA A 265 6.97 9.15 -8.92
C ALA A 265 6.29 9.33 -10.29
N LEU A 266 5.01 8.99 -10.41
CA LEU A 266 4.22 9.21 -11.62
C LEU A 266 4.22 10.69 -12.03
N ALA A 267 3.95 11.59 -11.08
CA ALA A 267 3.95 13.04 -11.34
C ALA A 267 5.32 13.55 -11.81
N SER A 268 6.41 13.03 -11.22
CA SER A 268 7.78 13.38 -11.62
C SER A 268 8.11 12.87 -13.02
N GLU A 269 7.77 11.63 -13.31
CA GLU A 269 7.98 11.00 -14.60
C GLU A 269 7.17 11.68 -15.72
N LEU A 270 5.91 12.03 -15.47
CA LEU A 270 5.11 12.82 -16.42
C LEU A 270 5.74 14.16 -16.76
N LYS A 271 6.34 14.84 -15.78
CA LYS A 271 7.10 16.08 -16.03
C LYS A 271 8.37 15.85 -16.86
N ARG A 272 9.00 14.68 -16.72
CA ARG A 272 10.21 14.30 -17.46
C ARG A 272 9.91 13.99 -18.92
N VAL A 273 8.90 13.15 -19.18
CA VAL A 273 8.64 12.60 -20.52
C VAL A 273 7.87 13.56 -21.45
N VAL A 274 7.29 14.62 -20.91
CA VAL A 274 6.46 15.56 -21.67
C VAL A 274 7.12 16.95 -21.81
N ARG A 275 8.40 17.03 -21.53
CA ARG A 275 9.22 18.19 -21.92
C ARG A 275 9.61 18.08 -23.38
#